data_da02d4f60185b11e5b7847e18edc0b56
#
_entry.id   da02d4f60185b11e5b7847e18edc0b56
#
_cell.length_a   1.000
_cell.length_b   1.000
_cell.length_c   1.000
_cell.angle_alpha   90.00
_cell.angle_beta   90.00
_cell.angle_gamma   90.00
#
_symmetry.space_group_name_H-M   'P 1'
#
loop_
_entity.id
_entity.type
_entity.pdbx_description
1 polymer ?
#
loop_
_entity_poly.entity_id
_entity_poly.type
_entity_poly.pdbx_seq_one_letter_code
_entity_poly.pdbx_strand_id
1 'polypeptide(L)'
;RIRYRFPNIINVCQHWGIDILKQPIPVAPAAHYWMGGVACDLTSCTSIPGLYAIGETASTGVHGANRLASNSLLECLVFAAQLAEIETAPNSVLAESLPLRKEKGEWEREIEKIASVRQSLPYLMWQSAGICRSQEMLESALAQVNSWRSELAGFQVSQYLLDLLPNQTVKFESPLAEQQLRTAAETFNLLDIAHLILKSAALRTESRGGHYRRDYPQTSPSWQVHTLLQGDRWWKSAQLSLRLESNQIAV
;
A
#
# COMPACT_ATOMS: atom_id res chain seq x y z
N ARG A 1 -2.42 -27.60 26.51
CA ARG A 1 -3.21 -26.42 26.06
C ARG A 1 -2.62 -25.77 24.80
N ILE A 2 -1.29 -25.50 24.74
CA ILE A 2 -0.64 -24.85 23.59
C ILE A 2 -0.86 -25.66 22.30
N ARG A 3 -0.63 -26.98 22.31
CA ARG A 3 -0.80 -27.85 21.13
C ARG A 3 -2.24 -27.83 20.57
N TYR A 4 -3.22 -27.66 21.42
CA TYR A 4 -4.61 -27.61 21.02
C TYR A 4 -5.03 -26.23 20.51
N ARG A 5 -4.53 -25.15 21.14
CA ARG A 5 -4.94 -23.77 20.78
C ARG A 5 -4.18 -23.18 19.61
N PHE A 6 -2.93 -23.60 19.39
CA PHE A 6 -2.04 -22.99 18.40
C PHE A 6 -1.36 -24.03 17.49
N PRO A 7 -2.12 -24.94 16.85
CA PRO A 7 -1.54 -25.99 16.03
C PRO A 7 -0.76 -25.43 14.84
N ASN A 8 -1.26 -24.35 14.21
CA ASN A 8 -0.60 -23.75 13.06
C ASN A 8 0.77 -23.14 13.42
N ILE A 9 0.86 -22.47 14.57
CA ILE A 9 2.14 -21.90 15.04
C ILE A 9 3.15 -23.01 15.31
N ILE A 10 2.69 -24.11 15.93
CA ILE A 10 3.55 -25.29 16.18
C ILE A 10 4.08 -25.84 14.87
N ASN A 11 3.21 -26.08 13.88
CA ASN A 11 3.59 -26.63 12.59
C ASN A 11 4.59 -25.73 11.85
N VAL A 12 4.37 -24.41 11.83
CA VAL A 12 5.29 -23.45 11.24
C VAL A 12 6.64 -23.48 11.93
N CYS A 13 6.68 -23.42 13.27
CA CYS A 13 7.91 -23.45 14.03
C CYS A 13 8.67 -24.77 13.84
N GLN A 14 7.96 -25.91 13.82
CA GLN A 14 8.58 -27.22 13.56
C GLN A 14 9.22 -27.30 12.17
N HIS A 15 8.59 -26.68 11.16
CA HIS A 15 9.18 -26.60 9.82
C HIS A 15 10.55 -25.89 9.82
N TRP A 16 10.73 -24.94 10.74
CA TRP A 16 12.02 -24.26 10.97
C TRP A 16 12.89 -24.91 12.05
N GLY A 17 12.58 -26.15 12.47
CA GLY A 17 13.34 -26.87 13.49
C GLY A 17 13.16 -26.36 14.91
N ILE A 18 12.13 -25.55 15.19
CA ILE A 18 11.87 -24.93 16.48
C ILE A 18 10.76 -25.69 17.22
N ASP A 19 11.11 -26.32 18.35
CA ASP A 19 10.13 -26.89 19.28
C ASP A 19 9.70 -25.83 20.31
N ILE A 20 8.56 -25.18 20.07
CA ILE A 20 8.04 -24.10 20.92
C ILE A 20 7.67 -24.54 22.35
N LEU A 21 7.65 -25.85 22.62
CA LEU A 21 7.42 -26.38 23.97
C LEU A 21 8.72 -26.47 24.78
N LYS A 22 9.88 -26.37 24.11
CA LYS A 22 11.20 -26.53 24.72
C LYS A 22 12.07 -25.30 24.62
N GLN A 23 11.81 -24.42 23.63
CA GLN A 23 12.62 -23.24 23.36
C GLN A 23 11.79 -22.03 22.95
N PRO A 24 12.25 -20.80 23.20
CA PRO A 24 11.60 -19.58 22.74
C PRO A 24 11.55 -19.48 21.22
N ILE A 25 10.49 -18.84 20.73
CA ILE A 25 10.39 -18.46 19.32
C ILE A 25 11.17 -17.16 19.11
N PRO A 26 12.13 -17.10 18.17
CA PRO A 26 12.79 -15.85 17.83
C PRO A 26 11.78 -14.88 17.19
N VAL A 27 11.77 -13.64 17.67
CA VAL A 27 10.90 -12.58 17.17
C VAL A 27 11.71 -11.32 16.91
N ALA A 28 11.26 -10.53 15.93
CA ALA A 28 11.83 -9.23 15.63
C ALA A 28 10.68 -8.22 15.36
N PRO A 29 10.87 -6.93 15.69
CA PRO A 29 9.95 -5.89 15.26
C PRO A 29 9.90 -5.83 13.73
N ALA A 30 8.70 -5.62 13.19
CA ALA A 30 8.51 -5.45 11.76
C ALA A 30 7.37 -4.46 11.49
N ALA A 31 7.40 -3.77 10.34
CA ALA A 31 6.25 -3.05 9.84
C ALA A 31 5.13 -4.07 9.58
N HIS A 32 3.92 -3.76 10.01
CA HIS A 32 2.81 -4.71 9.95
C HIS A 32 1.60 -4.15 9.21
N TYR A 33 1.05 -3.03 9.64
CA TYR A 33 -0.17 -2.47 9.11
C TYR A 33 0.07 -1.06 8.54
N TRP A 34 -0.58 -0.76 7.42
CA TRP A 34 -0.53 0.55 6.79
C TRP A 34 -1.60 1.47 7.37
N MET A 35 -1.20 2.52 8.11
CA MET A 35 -2.09 3.60 8.53
C MET A 35 -2.07 4.69 7.49
N GLY A 36 -3.14 4.82 6.74
CA GLY A 36 -3.26 5.71 5.59
C GLY A 36 -3.85 4.96 4.40
N GLY A 37 -3.87 5.57 3.23
CA GLY A 37 -4.41 4.97 2.01
C GLY A 37 -5.22 5.96 1.20
N VAL A 38 -6.20 5.47 0.45
CA VAL A 38 -7.14 6.29 -0.31
C VAL A 38 -8.07 7.01 0.67
N ALA A 39 -8.06 8.35 0.65
CA ALA A 39 -8.94 9.16 1.51
C ALA A 39 -10.41 8.87 1.20
N CYS A 40 -11.17 8.53 2.22
CA CYS A 40 -12.60 8.28 2.12
C CYS A 40 -13.33 8.83 3.34
N ASP A 41 -14.62 9.06 3.18
CA ASP A 41 -15.51 9.47 4.26
C ASP A 41 -16.07 8.28 5.06
N LEU A 42 -16.98 8.55 5.99
CA LEU A 42 -17.61 7.54 6.83
C LEU A 42 -18.52 6.56 6.06
N THR A 43 -18.90 6.91 4.83
CA THR A 43 -19.67 6.06 3.92
C THR A 43 -18.80 5.35 2.88
N SER A 44 -17.47 5.36 3.09
CA SER A 44 -16.46 4.78 2.21
C SER A 44 -16.33 5.46 0.84
N CYS A 45 -16.97 6.62 0.63
CA CYS A 45 -16.86 7.37 -0.62
C CYS A 45 -15.50 8.06 -0.72
N THR A 46 -14.87 7.96 -1.90
CA THR A 46 -13.67 8.73 -2.23
C THR A 46 -14.02 10.06 -2.89
N SER A 47 -13.02 10.88 -3.20
CA SER A 47 -13.21 12.11 -3.98
C SER A 47 -13.60 11.87 -5.45
N ILE A 48 -13.56 10.63 -5.91
CA ILE A 48 -13.96 10.23 -7.27
C ILE A 48 -15.35 9.62 -7.22
N PRO A 49 -16.37 10.21 -7.87
CA PRO A 49 -17.72 9.66 -7.88
C PRO A 49 -17.75 8.21 -8.38
N GLY A 50 -18.42 7.32 -7.61
CA GLY A 50 -18.54 5.91 -7.93
C GLY A 50 -17.33 5.05 -7.52
N LEU A 51 -16.29 5.65 -6.93
CA LEU A 51 -15.14 4.93 -6.37
C LEU A 51 -15.22 4.94 -4.83
N TYR A 52 -15.13 3.76 -4.25
CA TYR A 52 -15.19 3.52 -2.80
C TYR A 52 -13.90 2.86 -2.32
N ALA A 53 -13.52 3.10 -1.07
CA ALA A 53 -12.36 2.46 -0.45
C ALA A 53 -12.72 1.94 0.94
N ILE A 54 -12.35 0.69 1.25
CA ILE A 54 -12.57 0.03 2.55
C ILE A 54 -11.34 -0.78 2.97
N GLY A 55 -11.22 -1.06 4.26
CA GLY A 55 -10.14 -1.87 4.81
C GLY A 55 -8.78 -1.18 4.77
N GLU A 56 -7.70 -1.95 4.71
CA GLU A 56 -6.33 -1.43 4.81
C GLU A 56 -5.95 -0.45 3.69
N THR A 57 -6.60 -0.54 2.52
CA THR A 57 -6.38 0.41 1.42
C THR A 57 -7.03 1.78 1.65
N ALA A 58 -7.97 1.88 2.59
CA ALA A 58 -8.70 3.10 2.90
C ALA A 58 -8.01 3.92 3.99
N SER A 59 -8.14 5.24 3.92
CA SER A 59 -7.77 6.17 4.97
C SER A 59 -9.02 6.80 5.55
N THR A 60 -9.64 6.11 6.50
CA THR A 60 -10.83 6.56 7.23
C THR A 60 -10.49 7.49 8.40
N GLY A 61 -9.20 7.56 8.79
CA GLY A 61 -8.74 8.28 9.96
C GLY A 61 -8.89 7.52 11.29
N VAL A 62 -9.62 6.40 11.33
CA VAL A 62 -9.91 5.66 12.58
C VAL A 62 -8.68 5.16 13.31
N HIS A 63 -7.60 4.91 12.60
CA HIS A 63 -6.35 4.37 13.19
C HIS A 63 -5.38 5.45 13.67
N GLY A 64 -5.58 6.70 13.30
CA GLY A 64 -4.67 7.78 13.67
C GLY A 64 -3.23 7.48 13.25
N ALA A 65 -2.28 7.75 14.16
CA ALA A 65 -0.86 7.55 13.89
C ALA A 65 -0.38 6.09 14.09
N ASN A 66 -1.18 5.25 14.76
CA ASN A 66 -0.89 3.83 14.92
C ASN A 66 -2.16 3.06 15.30
N ARG A 67 -2.42 1.99 14.60
CA ARG A 67 -3.61 1.16 14.75
C ARG A 67 -3.63 0.43 16.10
N LEU A 68 -4.78 0.45 16.78
CA LEU A 68 -5.02 -0.43 17.92
C LEU A 68 -5.13 -1.89 17.45
N ALA A 69 -4.54 -2.81 18.19
CA ALA A 69 -4.56 -4.23 17.87
C ALA A 69 -6.00 -4.73 17.58
N SER A 70 -6.14 -5.55 16.54
CA SER A 70 -7.40 -6.12 16.02
C SER A 70 -8.39 -5.13 15.38
N ASN A 71 -8.18 -3.82 15.48
CA ASN A 71 -9.11 -2.83 14.90
C ASN A 71 -9.17 -2.86 13.37
N SER A 72 -8.14 -3.37 12.70
CA SER A 72 -8.16 -3.49 11.23
C SER A 72 -9.27 -4.40 10.72
N LEU A 73 -9.49 -5.55 11.37
CA LEU A 73 -10.56 -6.46 10.98
C LEU A 73 -11.94 -5.87 11.30
N LEU A 74 -12.05 -5.16 12.42
CA LEU A 74 -13.31 -4.50 12.80
C LEU A 74 -13.65 -3.38 11.81
N GLU A 75 -12.67 -2.57 11.40
CA GLU A 75 -12.84 -1.56 10.35
C GLU A 75 -13.35 -2.18 9.05
N CYS A 76 -12.70 -3.25 8.57
CA CYS A 76 -13.14 -3.94 7.36
C CYS A 76 -14.61 -4.36 7.43
N LEU A 77 -15.04 -4.95 8.56
CA LEU A 77 -16.42 -5.42 8.73
C LEU A 77 -17.41 -4.25 8.77
N VAL A 78 -17.11 -3.19 9.54
CA VAL A 78 -18.02 -2.05 9.71
C VAL A 78 -18.19 -1.30 8.40
N PHE A 79 -17.10 -0.94 7.73
CA PHE A 79 -17.18 -0.18 6.48
C PHE A 79 -17.68 -1.03 5.31
N ALA A 80 -17.37 -2.33 5.25
CA ALA A 80 -17.96 -3.20 4.24
C ALA A 80 -19.48 -3.34 4.38
N ALA A 81 -19.98 -3.38 5.61
CA ALA A 81 -21.44 -3.46 5.86
C ALA A 81 -22.16 -2.20 5.32
N GLN A 82 -21.52 -1.03 5.37
CA GLN A 82 -22.12 0.21 4.84
C GLN A 82 -22.23 0.20 3.30
N LEU A 83 -21.35 -0.51 2.60
CA LEU A 83 -21.44 -0.64 1.14
C LEU A 83 -22.71 -1.38 0.69
N ALA A 84 -23.29 -2.22 1.54
CA ALA A 84 -24.53 -2.94 1.23
C ALA A 84 -25.73 -1.99 1.07
N GLU A 85 -25.66 -0.78 1.61
CA GLU A 85 -26.71 0.24 1.55
C GLU A 85 -26.54 1.24 0.40
N ILE A 86 -25.47 1.08 -0.40
CA ILE A 86 -25.22 1.97 -1.53
C ILE A 86 -26.16 1.62 -2.68
N GLU A 87 -27.01 2.55 -3.04
CA GLU A 87 -27.81 2.44 -4.24
C GLU A 87 -26.90 2.64 -5.47
N THR A 88 -26.62 1.56 -6.19
CA THR A 88 -25.94 1.65 -7.49
C THR A 88 -26.97 1.96 -8.57
N ALA A 89 -26.73 2.99 -9.36
CA ALA A 89 -27.52 3.21 -10.56
C ALA A 89 -27.43 1.94 -11.46
N PRO A 90 -28.54 1.47 -12.04
CA PRO A 90 -28.48 0.34 -12.95
C PRO A 90 -27.48 0.66 -14.06
N ASN A 91 -26.57 -0.27 -14.33
CA ASN A 91 -25.53 -0.12 -15.34
C ASN A 91 -26.20 -0.01 -16.72
N SER A 92 -26.54 1.20 -17.14
CA SER A 92 -27.21 1.47 -18.43
C SER A 92 -26.24 1.41 -19.62
N VAL A 93 -24.96 1.29 -19.37
CA VAL A 93 -23.95 1.13 -20.40
C VAL A 93 -23.54 -0.34 -20.41
N LEU A 94 -24.19 -1.13 -21.26
CA LEU A 94 -23.53 -2.34 -21.78
C LEU A 94 -22.29 -1.84 -22.50
N ALA A 95 -21.16 -1.91 -21.83
CA ALA A 95 -19.88 -1.59 -22.45
C ALA A 95 -19.76 -2.49 -23.69
N GLU A 96 -19.69 -1.89 -24.87
CA GLU A 96 -19.37 -2.64 -26.08
C GLU A 96 -18.13 -3.46 -25.78
N SER A 97 -18.20 -4.77 -25.99
CA SER A 97 -17.05 -5.65 -25.83
C SER A 97 -16.01 -5.24 -26.86
N LEU A 98 -14.89 -4.71 -26.38
CA LEU A 98 -13.77 -4.40 -27.24
C LEU A 98 -13.25 -5.70 -27.90
N PRO A 99 -12.70 -5.60 -29.13
CA PRO A 99 -12.12 -6.77 -29.79
C PRO A 99 -11.09 -7.46 -28.91
N LEU A 100 -11.08 -8.79 -28.91
CA LEU A 100 -10.09 -9.59 -28.21
C LEU A 100 -8.70 -9.26 -28.77
N ARG A 101 -7.83 -8.71 -27.93
CA ARG A 101 -6.42 -8.47 -28.26
C ARG A 101 -5.63 -9.76 -28.03
N LYS A 102 -5.00 -10.27 -29.09
CA LYS A 102 -4.05 -11.37 -28.98
C LYS A 102 -2.65 -10.80 -28.83
N GLU A 103 -1.92 -11.27 -27.84
CA GLU A 103 -0.58 -10.77 -27.55
C GLU A 103 0.42 -11.93 -27.46
N LYS A 104 1.53 -11.76 -28.16
CA LYS A 104 2.67 -12.68 -28.13
C LYS A 104 3.83 -12.16 -27.29
N GLY A 105 3.72 -10.90 -26.81
CA GLY A 105 4.81 -10.12 -26.25
C GLY A 105 5.74 -10.91 -25.35
N GLU A 106 7.00 -10.92 -25.73
CA GLU A 106 8.10 -11.43 -24.94
C GLU A 106 8.97 -10.25 -24.53
N TRP A 107 9.02 -9.99 -23.23
CA TRP A 107 9.74 -8.84 -22.66
C TRP A 107 10.96 -9.29 -21.85
N GLU A 108 11.64 -10.37 -22.29
CA GLU A 108 12.67 -11.08 -21.50
C GLU A 108 13.71 -10.14 -20.87
N ARG A 109 14.31 -9.24 -21.68
CA ARG A 109 15.35 -8.32 -21.18
C ARG A 109 14.81 -7.31 -20.18
N GLU A 110 13.60 -6.81 -20.39
CA GLU A 110 12.95 -5.86 -19.49
C GLU A 110 12.54 -6.55 -18.20
N ILE A 111 12.06 -7.78 -18.28
CA ILE A 111 11.65 -8.58 -17.13
C ILE A 111 12.83 -8.93 -16.22
N GLU A 112 14.01 -9.22 -16.75
CA GLU A 112 15.21 -9.41 -15.93
C GLU A 112 15.51 -8.18 -15.07
N LYS A 113 15.43 -6.99 -15.65
CA LYS A 113 15.61 -5.74 -14.92
C LYS A 113 14.50 -5.50 -13.90
N ILE A 114 13.26 -5.72 -14.27
CA ILE A 114 12.09 -5.60 -13.38
C ILE A 114 12.23 -6.57 -12.19
N ALA A 115 12.64 -7.81 -12.43
CA ALA A 115 12.85 -8.80 -11.37
C ALA A 115 13.97 -8.38 -10.41
N SER A 116 15.07 -7.82 -10.94
CA SER A 116 16.17 -7.27 -10.13
C SER A 116 15.70 -6.13 -9.23
N VAL A 117 14.91 -5.20 -9.78
CA VAL A 117 14.31 -4.09 -9.00
C VAL A 117 13.37 -4.65 -7.94
N ARG A 118 12.47 -5.58 -8.31
CA ARG A 118 11.53 -6.21 -7.37
C ARG A 118 12.23 -6.91 -6.21
N GLN A 119 13.37 -7.55 -6.46
CA GLN A 119 14.16 -8.19 -5.42
C GLN A 119 14.87 -7.17 -4.50
N SER A 120 15.35 -6.07 -5.06
CA SER A 120 16.12 -5.05 -4.32
C SER A 120 15.23 -4.11 -3.51
N LEU A 121 14.01 -3.85 -3.98
CA LEU A 121 13.10 -2.86 -3.41
C LEU A 121 12.73 -3.13 -1.93
N PRO A 122 12.34 -4.35 -1.50
CA PRO A 122 12.03 -4.62 -0.10
C PRO A 122 13.22 -4.36 0.84
N TYR A 123 14.42 -4.68 0.39
CA TYR A 123 15.64 -4.42 1.15
C TYR A 123 15.90 -2.92 1.31
N LEU A 124 15.82 -2.17 0.22
CA LEU A 124 15.93 -0.70 0.24
C LEU A 124 14.90 -0.08 1.18
N MET A 125 13.64 -0.49 1.09
CA MET A 125 12.57 0.02 1.93
C MET A 125 12.76 -0.32 3.40
N TRP A 126 13.21 -1.53 3.70
CA TRP A 126 13.51 -1.93 5.07
C TRP A 126 14.63 -1.09 5.69
N GLN A 127 15.71 -0.86 4.96
CA GLN A 127 16.85 -0.08 5.41
C GLN A 127 16.49 1.39 5.65
N SER A 128 15.62 1.97 4.80
CA SER A 128 15.40 3.42 4.75
C SER A 128 14.12 3.86 5.45
N ALA A 129 13.02 3.11 5.31
CA ALA A 129 11.70 3.43 5.82
C ALA A 129 11.15 2.40 6.79
N GLY A 130 11.98 1.47 7.27
CA GLY A 130 11.63 0.45 8.25
C GLY A 130 11.28 1.04 9.64
N ILE A 131 11.92 0.56 10.69
CA ILE A 131 11.62 0.98 12.07
C ILE A 131 12.19 2.36 12.38
N CYS A 132 13.47 2.59 12.05
CA CYS A 132 14.19 3.82 12.37
C CYS A 132 14.56 4.55 11.09
N ARG A 133 14.15 5.81 10.99
CA ARG A 133 14.25 6.64 9.77
C ARG A 133 15.11 7.88 10.02
N SER A 134 15.76 8.39 8.99
CA SER A 134 16.41 9.71 8.98
C SER A 134 16.20 10.38 7.62
N GLN A 135 16.35 11.71 7.55
CA GLN A 135 16.21 12.48 6.30
C GLN A 135 17.10 11.91 5.21
N GLU A 136 18.38 11.74 5.52
CA GLU A 136 19.38 11.24 4.59
C GLU A 136 18.99 9.88 3.98
N MET A 137 18.58 8.92 4.81
CA MET A 137 18.20 7.59 4.34
C MET A 137 16.92 7.63 3.49
N LEU A 138 15.95 8.44 3.90
CA LEU A 138 14.68 8.57 3.16
C LEU A 138 14.88 9.24 1.80
N GLU A 139 15.68 10.33 1.72
CA GLU A 139 15.95 11.04 0.48
C GLU A 139 16.80 10.21 -0.49
N SER A 140 17.83 9.52 0.01
CA SER A 140 18.65 8.61 -0.80
C SER A 140 17.79 7.49 -1.41
N ALA A 141 16.93 6.86 -0.59
CA ALA A 141 16.02 5.82 -1.09
C ALA A 141 14.97 6.37 -2.06
N LEU A 142 14.45 7.57 -1.81
CA LEU A 142 13.50 8.24 -2.70
C LEU A 142 14.13 8.52 -4.07
N ALA A 143 15.38 8.99 -4.09
CA ALA A 143 16.13 9.20 -5.33
C ALA A 143 16.30 7.88 -6.11
N GLN A 144 16.64 6.79 -5.42
CA GLN A 144 16.79 5.47 -6.04
C GLN A 144 15.47 4.95 -6.59
N VAL A 145 14.37 5.05 -5.83
CA VAL A 145 13.03 4.62 -6.28
C VAL A 145 12.59 5.45 -7.50
N ASN A 146 12.81 6.77 -7.48
CA ASN A 146 12.49 7.64 -8.62
C ASN A 146 13.31 7.28 -9.86
N SER A 147 14.60 6.93 -9.70
CA SER A 147 15.44 6.45 -10.79
C SER A 147 14.86 5.17 -11.42
N TRP A 148 14.48 4.18 -10.59
CA TRP A 148 13.84 2.97 -11.08
C TRP A 148 12.50 3.24 -11.77
N ARG A 149 11.66 4.11 -11.19
CA ARG A 149 10.36 4.50 -11.79
C ARG A 149 10.57 5.11 -13.19
N SER A 150 11.52 6.02 -13.33
CA SER A 150 11.83 6.66 -14.61
C SER A 150 12.38 5.67 -15.64
N GLU A 151 13.27 4.77 -15.22
CA GLU A 151 13.85 3.75 -16.10
C GLU A 151 12.76 2.79 -16.60
N LEU A 152 11.95 2.26 -15.67
CA LEU A 152 10.95 1.27 -16.01
C LEU A 152 9.77 1.86 -16.81
N ALA A 153 9.45 3.14 -16.62
CA ALA A 153 8.42 3.83 -17.41
C ALA A 153 8.72 3.84 -18.92
N GLY A 154 10.00 3.78 -19.28
CA GLY A 154 10.44 3.71 -20.69
C GLY A 154 10.33 2.32 -21.32
N PHE A 155 9.98 1.28 -20.56
CA PHE A 155 9.92 -0.09 -21.07
C PHE A 155 8.68 -0.34 -21.94
N GLN A 156 8.81 -1.23 -22.92
CA GLN A 156 7.69 -1.61 -23.78
C GLN A 156 6.54 -2.26 -22.99
N VAL A 157 6.87 -3.08 -22.00
CA VAL A 157 5.85 -3.69 -21.13
C VAL A 157 5.08 -2.65 -20.33
N SER A 158 5.71 -1.53 -19.95
CA SER A 158 5.04 -0.41 -19.27
C SER A 158 4.09 0.31 -20.21
N GLN A 159 4.54 0.61 -21.43
CA GLN A 159 3.69 1.22 -22.45
C GLN A 159 2.51 0.31 -22.79
N TYR A 160 2.75 -0.98 -22.91
CA TYR A 160 1.69 -1.97 -23.14
C TYR A 160 0.60 -1.92 -22.04
N LEU A 161 1.02 -1.85 -20.76
CA LEU A 161 0.08 -1.77 -19.62
C LEU A 161 -0.74 -0.47 -19.66
N LEU A 162 -0.12 0.65 -20.04
CA LEU A 162 -0.80 1.95 -20.14
C LEU A 162 -1.78 2.02 -21.32
N ASP A 163 -1.53 1.26 -22.37
CA ASP A 163 -2.37 1.21 -23.58
C ASP A 163 -3.59 0.28 -23.44
N LEU A 164 -3.70 -0.45 -22.33
CA LEU A 164 -4.86 -1.31 -22.07
C LEU A 164 -6.09 -0.46 -21.79
N LEU A 165 -7.15 -0.69 -22.53
CA LEU A 165 -8.42 0.02 -22.36
C LEU A 165 -9.31 -0.68 -21.33
N PRO A 166 -10.17 0.06 -20.61
CA PRO A 166 -11.20 -0.55 -19.77
C PRO A 166 -12.06 -1.53 -20.58
N ASN A 167 -12.39 -2.67 -20.01
CA ASN A 167 -13.16 -3.75 -20.62
C ASN A 167 -12.48 -4.46 -21.81
N GLN A 168 -11.22 -4.17 -22.09
CA GLN A 168 -10.45 -4.91 -23.08
C GLN A 168 -10.03 -6.28 -22.53
N THR A 169 -10.34 -7.34 -23.26
CA THR A 169 -9.85 -8.68 -22.95
C THR A 169 -8.57 -8.94 -23.72
N VAL A 170 -7.54 -9.42 -23.02
CA VAL A 170 -6.25 -9.80 -23.62
C VAL A 170 -6.08 -11.31 -23.49
N LYS A 171 -5.72 -11.99 -24.57
CA LYS A 171 -5.35 -13.39 -24.57
C LYS A 171 -3.88 -13.51 -24.93
N PHE A 172 -3.11 -14.05 -24.01
CA PHE A 172 -1.70 -14.40 -24.24
C PHE A 172 -1.59 -15.78 -24.91
N GLU A 173 -0.72 -15.90 -25.89
CA GLU A 173 -0.39 -17.18 -26.51
C GLU A 173 0.58 -18.01 -25.65
N SER A 174 1.25 -17.37 -24.69
CA SER A 174 2.21 -17.99 -23.78
C SER A 174 1.87 -17.70 -22.33
N PRO A 175 1.80 -18.72 -21.44
CA PRO A 175 1.70 -18.51 -19.99
C PRO A 175 2.85 -17.66 -19.43
N LEU A 176 4.02 -17.69 -20.06
CA LEU A 176 5.18 -16.88 -19.69
C LEU A 176 4.88 -15.37 -19.88
N ALA A 177 4.29 -14.99 -21.00
CA ALA A 177 3.93 -13.59 -21.26
C ALA A 177 2.93 -13.04 -20.23
N GLU A 178 1.94 -13.84 -19.83
CA GLU A 178 1.01 -13.46 -18.75
C GLU A 178 1.74 -13.24 -17.43
N GLN A 179 2.64 -14.16 -17.05
CA GLN A 179 3.42 -14.04 -15.82
C GLN A 179 4.35 -12.82 -15.85
N GLN A 180 4.98 -12.54 -16.98
CA GLN A 180 5.86 -11.39 -17.18
C GLN A 180 5.08 -10.08 -17.00
N LEU A 181 3.91 -9.96 -17.62
CA LEU A 181 3.05 -8.78 -17.49
C LEU A 181 2.59 -8.57 -16.05
N ARG A 182 2.18 -9.62 -15.36
CA ARG A 182 1.79 -9.58 -13.96
C ARG A 182 2.94 -9.10 -13.08
N THR A 183 4.13 -9.67 -13.26
CA THR A 183 5.33 -9.27 -12.50
C THR A 183 5.68 -7.80 -12.73
N ALA A 184 5.57 -7.33 -13.96
CA ALA A 184 5.79 -5.92 -14.29
C ALA A 184 4.77 -5.02 -13.60
N ALA A 185 3.47 -5.30 -13.75
CA ALA A 185 2.41 -4.50 -13.15
C ALA A 185 2.52 -4.42 -11.61
N GLU A 186 2.78 -5.56 -10.96
CA GLU A 186 3.00 -5.59 -9.50
C GLU A 186 4.24 -4.80 -9.09
N THR A 187 5.32 -4.83 -9.86
CA THR A 187 6.56 -4.10 -9.54
C THR A 187 6.36 -2.60 -9.69
N PHE A 188 5.62 -2.16 -10.70
CA PHE A 188 5.28 -0.74 -10.86
C PHE A 188 4.43 -0.23 -9.69
N ASN A 189 3.41 -0.99 -9.29
CA ASN A 189 2.60 -0.65 -8.12
C ASN A 189 3.44 -0.58 -6.84
N LEU A 190 4.37 -1.52 -6.64
CA LEU A 190 5.29 -1.50 -5.49
C LEU A 190 6.21 -0.28 -5.49
N LEU A 191 6.70 0.15 -6.66
CA LEU A 191 7.52 1.36 -6.79
C LEU A 191 6.72 2.63 -6.49
N ASP A 192 5.45 2.70 -6.94
CA ASP A 192 4.58 3.83 -6.63
C ASP A 192 4.29 3.92 -5.12
N ILE A 193 3.97 2.79 -4.49
CA ILE A 193 3.75 2.71 -3.05
C ILE A 193 5.04 3.08 -2.28
N ALA A 194 6.20 2.59 -2.72
CA ALA A 194 7.48 2.93 -2.11
C ALA A 194 7.77 4.44 -2.20
N HIS A 195 7.49 5.07 -3.34
CA HIS A 195 7.60 6.52 -3.50
C HIS A 195 6.69 7.26 -2.51
N LEU A 196 5.43 6.84 -2.38
CA LEU A 196 4.46 7.45 -1.46
C LEU A 196 4.91 7.34 0.00
N ILE A 197 5.40 6.16 0.42
CA ILE A 197 5.92 5.94 1.78
C ILE A 197 7.12 6.85 2.06
N LEU A 198 8.13 6.80 1.19
CA LEU A 198 9.38 7.52 1.38
C LEU A 198 9.14 9.03 1.42
N LYS A 199 8.36 9.56 0.49
CA LYS A 199 8.06 10.99 0.42
C LYS A 199 7.21 11.46 1.60
N SER A 200 6.18 10.69 1.99
CA SER A 200 5.38 11.00 3.18
C SER A 200 6.23 11.01 4.45
N ALA A 201 7.11 10.01 4.60
CA ALA A 201 7.99 9.89 5.76
C ALA A 201 9.07 11.01 5.78
N ALA A 202 9.60 11.41 4.64
CA ALA A 202 10.56 12.51 4.53
C ALA A 202 9.92 13.87 4.87
N LEU A 203 8.69 14.11 4.40
CA LEU A 203 7.94 15.33 4.68
C LEU A 203 7.60 15.49 6.17
N ARG A 204 7.29 14.40 6.89
CA ARG A 204 6.88 14.44 8.29
C ARG A 204 8.09 14.54 9.23
N THR A 205 8.36 15.75 9.72
CA THR A 205 9.50 16.09 10.57
C THR A 205 9.14 15.99 12.07
N GLU A 206 8.68 14.83 12.49
CA GLU A 206 8.38 14.46 13.88
C GLU A 206 8.47 12.94 14.06
N SER A 207 8.35 12.46 15.30
CA SER A 207 8.08 11.05 15.61
C SER A 207 6.70 10.91 16.22
N ARG A 208 5.84 9.99 15.67
CA ARG A 208 4.48 9.76 16.15
C ARG A 208 3.99 8.37 15.74
N GLY A 209 3.46 7.61 16.70
CA GLY A 209 2.95 6.26 16.44
C GLY A 209 4.02 5.35 15.83
N GLY A 210 3.73 4.74 14.68
CA GLY A 210 4.68 3.90 13.94
C GLY A 210 5.76 4.67 13.16
N HIS A 211 5.67 6.00 13.08
CA HIS A 211 6.65 6.83 12.41
C HIS A 211 7.70 7.34 13.39
N TYR A 212 8.91 6.76 13.35
CA TYR A 212 10.03 7.18 14.18
C TYR A 212 11.18 7.75 13.34
N ARG A 213 11.57 8.99 13.65
CA ARG A 213 12.64 9.75 13.01
C ARG A 213 13.77 9.99 14.01
N ARG A 214 14.98 9.51 13.73
CA ARG A 214 16.15 9.75 14.61
C ARG A 214 16.52 11.23 14.69
N ASP A 215 16.35 11.94 13.60
CA ASP A 215 16.62 13.37 13.45
C ASP A 215 15.50 14.26 14.00
N TYR A 216 14.29 13.72 14.22
CA TYR A 216 13.14 14.37 14.83
C TYR A 216 12.45 13.44 15.84
N PRO A 217 13.10 13.10 16.98
CA PRO A 217 12.61 12.05 17.87
C PRO A 217 11.36 12.43 18.68
N GLN A 218 10.99 13.71 18.71
CA GLN A 218 9.84 14.22 19.46
C GLN A 218 8.61 14.40 18.59
N THR A 219 7.43 14.32 19.21
CA THR A 219 6.19 14.74 18.57
C THR A 219 6.12 16.26 18.43
N SER A 220 5.46 16.75 17.39
CA SER A 220 5.27 18.18 17.18
C SER A 220 3.77 18.53 17.04
N PRO A 221 3.27 19.55 17.77
CA PRO A 221 1.88 20.02 17.60
C PRO A 221 1.55 20.47 16.16
N SER A 222 2.53 21.00 15.42
CA SER A 222 2.35 21.41 14.02
C SER A 222 2.14 20.26 13.05
N TRP A 223 2.38 19.01 13.52
CA TRP A 223 2.14 17.78 12.78
C TRP A 223 0.91 17.00 13.25
N GLN A 224 0.05 17.61 14.06
CA GLN A 224 -1.26 17.05 14.40
C GLN A 224 -2.23 17.23 13.21
N VAL A 225 -1.83 16.69 12.07
CA VAL A 225 -2.47 16.84 10.76
C VAL A 225 -2.23 15.56 9.94
N HIS A 226 -3.04 15.34 8.90
CA HIS A 226 -2.75 14.34 7.88
C HIS A 226 -1.83 14.93 6.80
N THR A 227 -1.00 14.07 6.21
CA THR A 227 -0.30 14.37 4.95
C THR A 227 -1.19 13.90 3.81
N LEU A 228 -1.56 14.78 2.91
CA LEU A 228 -2.47 14.53 1.80
C LEU A 228 -1.73 14.64 0.47
N LEU A 229 -2.15 13.82 -0.50
CA LEU A 229 -1.66 13.83 -1.86
C LEU A 229 -2.82 13.76 -2.85
N GLN A 230 -2.78 14.61 -3.88
CA GLN A 230 -3.66 14.51 -5.04
C GLN A 230 -2.86 14.90 -6.31
N GLY A 231 -2.72 13.99 -7.25
CA GLY A 231 -1.76 14.15 -8.34
C GLY A 231 -0.34 14.32 -7.79
N ASP A 232 0.34 15.40 -8.18
CA ASP A 232 1.69 15.72 -7.69
C ASP A 232 1.70 16.70 -6.52
N ARG A 233 0.53 17.14 -6.07
CA ARG A 233 0.39 18.11 -5.00
C ARG A 233 0.36 17.44 -3.64
N TRP A 234 1.27 17.87 -2.76
CA TRP A 234 1.39 17.42 -1.37
C TRP A 234 1.06 18.57 -0.42
N TRP A 235 0.26 18.31 0.61
CA TRP A 235 -0.05 19.33 1.62
C TRP A 235 -0.42 18.71 2.96
N LYS A 236 -0.50 19.53 4.00
CA LYS A 236 -1.02 19.17 5.32
C LYS A 236 -2.52 19.45 5.36
N SER A 237 -3.31 18.58 5.98
CA SER A 237 -4.70 18.88 6.28
C SER A 237 -4.83 20.05 7.26
N ALA A 238 -6.06 20.48 7.54
CA ALA A 238 -6.34 21.31 8.69
C ALA A 238 -5.90 20.59 9.98
N GLN A 239 -5.60 21.35 11.02
CA GLN A 239 -5.24 20.79 12.32
C GLN A 239 -6.39 19.96 12.89
N LEU A 240 -6.10 18.74 13.30
CA LEU A 240 -7.08 17.85 13.89
C LEU A 240 -7.39 18.36 15.32
N SER A 241 -8.64 18.68 15.60
CA SER A 241 -9.07 19.00 16.96
C SER A 241 -9.18 17.71 17.77
N LEU A 242 -8.63 17.71 18.99
CA LEU A 242 -8.81 16.61 19.95
C LEU A 242 -10.21 16.62 20.60
N ARG A 243 -11.05 17.63 20.29
CA ARG A 243 -12.43 17.68 20.78
C ARG A 243 -13.30 16.86 19.86
N LEU A 244 -13.84 15.77 20.40
CA LEU A 244 -15.06 15.13 19.91
C LEU A 244 -16.21 16.13 20.06
N GLU A 245 -16.31 17.12 19.17
CA GLU A 245 -17.57 17.81 18.99
C GLU A 245 -18.47 16.84 18.23
N SER A 246 -19.41 16.29 18.96
CA SER A 246 -20.49 15.48 18.43
C SER A 246 -21.17 16.26 17.31
N ASN A 247 -20.85 15.95 16.06
CA ASN A 247 -21.56 16.25 14.81
C ASN A 247 -20.76 16.82 13.63
N GLN A 248 -19.43 16.93 13.70
CA GLN A 248 -18.66 17.27 12.49
C GLN A 248 -17.34 16.48 12.46
N ILE A 249 -17.39 15.32 11.84
CA ILE A 249 -16.16 14.68 11.37
C ILE A 249 -15.87 15.33 10.01
N ALA A 250 -15.03 16.37 10.02
CA ALA A 250 -14.44 16.89 8.80
C ALA A 250 -13.31 15.95 8.38
N VAL A 251 -13.44 15.34 7.21
CA VAL A 251 -12.40 14.62 6.50
C VAL A 251 -11.35 15.60 5.97
#